data_7fad8be6340fcb2a0429587e76a7c516
#
_entry.id   7fad8be6340fcb2a0429587e76a7c516
#
_cell.length_a   1.000
_cell.length_b   1.000
_cell.length_c   1.000
_cell.angle_alpha   90.00
_cell.angle_beta   90.00
_cell.angle_gamma   90.00
#
_symmetry.space_group_name_H-M   'P 1'
#
loop_
_entity.id
_entity.type
_entity.pdbx_description
1 polymer ?
#
loop_
_entity_poly.entity_id
_entity_poly.type
_entity_poly.pdbx_seq_one_letter_code
_entity_poly.pdbx_strand_id
1 'polypeptide(L)'
;KELWMEIPAKLRQFAFQDIDDIAEERGWGWTSFEDMLDMQWRSAPPEKGAYLAFALRLDTRRIPPAVLKKYVTIALREEEGRIKEQGKKFIARDRKNELRDQVKLRLMGRFLPIPAVFDVAWATDTNIVYLASTQTKLIELFMNHFTLTFDLHLEPMTPYALAASMLDEKTLARLDDLE
;
A
#
# COMPACT_ATOMS: atom_id res chain seq x y z
N LYS A 1 -24.07 15.43 6.71
CA LYS A 1 -24.02 16.21 5.44
C LYS A 1 -22.69 16.92 5.24
N GLU A 2 -22.05 17.43 6.29
CA GLU A 2 -20.76 18.13 6.18
C GLU A 2 -19.64 17.22 5.66
N LEU A 3 -19.52 15.99 6.17
CA LEU A 3 -18.47 15.04 5.76
C LEU A 3 -18.44 14.81 4.24
N TRP A 4 -19.58 14.64 3.59
CA TRP A 4 -19.66 14.35 2.15
C TRP A 4 -19.13 15.49 1.29
N MET A 5 -19.23 16.73 1.74
CA MET A 5 -18.70 17.90 1.03
C MET A 5 -17.18 18.00 1.13
N GLU A 6 -16.60 17.42 2.17
CA GLU A 6 -15.14 17.44 2.39
C GLU A 6 -14.39 16.31 1.68
N ILE A 7 -15.09 15.22 1.31
CA ILE A 7 -14.46 14.02 0.75
C ILE A 7 -13.62 14.32 -0.49
N PRO A 8 -14.07 15.10 -1.49
CA PRO A 8 -13.23 15.40 -2.64
C PRO A 8 -11.96 16.17 -2.29
N ALA A 9 -12.01 17.03 -1.27
CA ALA A 9 -10.83 17.76 -0.79
C ALA A 9 -9.86 16.82 -0.05
N LYS A 10 -10.39 15.93 0.79
CA LYS A 10 -9.60 14.92 1.51
C LYS A 10 -8.95 13.92 0.56
N LEU A 11 -9.65 13.45 -0.46
CA LEU A 11 -9.10 12.59 -1.50
C LEU A 11 -7.89 13.25 -2.19
N ARG A 12 -8.00 14.54 -2.55
CA ARG A 12 -6.88 15.30 -3.14
C ARG A 12 -5.72 15.51 -2.17
N GLN A 13 -6.01 15.74 -0.89
CA GLN A 13 -4.98 15.92 0.14
C GLN A 13 -4.14 14.66 0.34
N PHE A 14 -4.77 13.48 0.27
CA PHE A 14 -4.14 12.17 0.43
C PHE A 14 -3.99 11.41 -0.90
N ALA A 15 -3.95 12.17 -2.00
CA ALA A 15 -3.75 11.60 -3.32
C ALA A 15 -2.38 10.95 -3.46
N PHE A 16 -2.27 10.02 -4.39
CA PHE A 16 -1.02 9.36 -4.72
C PHE A 16 0.05 10.39 -5.12
N GLN A 17 1.25 10.18 -4.60
CA GLN A 17 2.44 10.93 -4.97
C GLN A 17 3.42 9.99 -5.66
N ASP A 18 3.91 10.42 -6.81
CA ASP A 18 4.84 9.66 -7.62
C ASP A 18 6.16 9.41 -6.88
N ILE A 19 6.68 8.20 -6.99
CA ILE A 19 7.95 7.79 -6.39
C ILE A 19 9.04 7.46 -7.41
N ASP A 20 8.84 7.80 -8.69
CA ASP A 20 9.77 7.42 -9.78
C ASP A 20 11.18 7.97 -9.54
N ASP A 21 11.28 9.20 -9.10
CA ASP A 21 12.55 9.91 -8.91
C ASP A 21 13.13 9.81 -7.49
N ILE A 22 12.46 9.14 -6.57
CA ILE A 22 12.93 8.94 -5.19
C ILE A 22 13.22 7.47 -4.91
N ALA A 23 14.11 7.20 -3.95
CA ALA A 23 14.53 5.83 -3.60
C ALA A 23 13.55 5.15 -2.61
N GLU A 24 12.25 5.35 -2.82
CA GLU A 24 11.22 4.68 -2.05
C GLU A 24 10.87 3.32 -2.63
N GLU A 25 10.65 2.33 -1.77
CA GLU A 25 10.28 0.98 -2.18
C GLU A 25 8.78 0.88 -2.51
N ARG A 26 7.96 1.71 -1.87
CA ARG A 26 6.50 1.75 -2.04
C ARG A 26 5.97 3.17 -1.91
N GLY A 27 5.00 3.49 -2.76
CA GLY A 27 4.17 4.68 -2.66
C GLY A 27 2.71 4.31 -2.80
N TRP A 28 1.82 4.95 -2.06
CA TRP A 28 0.39 4.74 -2.18
C TRP A 28 -0.39 6.01 -1.91
N GLY A 29 -1.61 6.05 -2.43
CA GLY A 29 -2.51 7.18 -2.25
C GLY A 29 -3.75 7.03 -3.12
N TRP A 30 -4.65 7.98 -2.99
CA TRP A 30 -5.88 7.98 -3.76
C TRP A 30 -5.66 8.48 -5.19
N THR A 31 -6.42 7.93 -6.12
CA THR A 31 -6.50 8.38 -7.51
C THR A 31 -7.93 8.28 -8.02
N SER A 32 -8.19 8.89 -9.17
CA SER A 32 -9.49 8.78 -9.83
C SER A 32 -9.79 7.31 -10.16
N PHE A 33 -11.07 6.96 -10.08
CA PHE A 33 -11.56 5.63 -10.46
C PHE A 33 -11.37 5.33 -11.95
N GLU A 34 -11.48 6.35 -12.79
CA GLU A 34 -11.44 6.21 -14.26
C GLU A 34 -10.02 6.35 -14.82
N ASP A 35 -9.14 7.05 -14.12
CA ASP A 35 -7.78 7.34 -14.58
C ASP A 35 -6.79 7.31 -13.40
N MET A 36 -5.91 6.33 -13.38
CA MET A 36 -4.90 6.19 -12.33
C MET A 36 -3.86 7.32 -12.32
N LEU A 37 -3.82 8.17 -13.34
CA LEU A 37 -2.93 9.33 -13.44
C LEU A 37 -3.61 10.63 -13.01
N ASP A 38 -4.93 10.62 -12.80
CA ASP A 38 -5.66 11.79 -12.32
C ASP A 38 -5.80 11.78 -10.79
N MET A 39 -4.84 12.39 -10.10
CA MET A 39 -4.84 12.60 -8.65
C MET A 39 -5.61 13.86 -8.23
N GLN A 40 -6.19 14.58 -9.18
CA GLN A 40 -6.91 15.85 -8.92
C GLN A 40 -8.40 15.77 -9.25
N TRP A 41 -8.87 14.62 -9.76
CA TRP A 41 -10.25 14.42 -10.24
C TRP A 41 -10.68 15.50 -11.25
N ARG A 42 -9.81 15.80 -12.23
CA ARG A 42 -10.07 16.77 -13.29
C ARG A 42 -10.96 16.18 -14.38
N SER A 43 -10.77 14.88 -14.66
CA SER A 43 -11.50 14.17 -15.73
C SER A 43 -12.94 13.88 -15.30
N ALA A 44 -13.13 13.44 -14.05
CA ALA A 44 -14.43 13.08 -13.51
C ALA A 44 -14.45 13.23 -11.99
N PRO A 45 -15.55 13.72 -11.41
CA PRO A 45 -15.72 13.80 -9.96
C PRO A 45 -15.88 12.41 -9.35
N PRO A 46 -15.55 12.23 -8.06
CA PRO A 46 -15.73 10.94 -7.39
C PRO A 46 -17.19 10.55 -7.16
N GLU A 47 -18.11 11.51 -7.24
CA GLU A 47 -19.55 11.28 -7.05
C GLU A 47 -20.14 10.56 -8.28
N LYS A 48 -20.68 9.35 -8.05
CA LYS A 48 -21.31 8.50 -9.06
C LYS A 48 -22.70 8.04 -8.58
N GLY A 49 -23.68 8.91 -8.68
CA GLY A 49 -25.03 8.64 -8.18
C GLY A 49 -25.06 8.47 -6.66
N ALA A 50 -25.41 7.28 -6.16
CA ALA A 50 -25.45 6.95 -4.74
C ALA A 50 -24.09 6.46 -4.21
N TYR A 51 -23.01 6.58 -4.99
CA TYR A 51 -21.67 6.10 -4.63
C TYR A 51 -20.64 7.20 -4.75
N LEU A 52 -19.59 7.08 -3.95
CA LEU A 52 -18.30 7.71 -4.19
C LEU A 52 -17.36 6.66 -4.78
N ALA A 53 -16.87 6.90 -5.99
CA ALA A 53 -15.96 6.00 -6.69
C ALA A 53 -14.57 6.64 -6.81
N PHE A 54 -13.57 5.95 -6.29
CA PHE A 54 -12.16 6.34 -6.34
C PHE A 54 -11.31 5.06 -6.31
N ALA A 55 -10.00 5.18 -6.37
CA ALA A 55 -9.14 4.01 -6.32
C ALA A 55 -7.95 4.24 -5.38
N LEU A 56 -7.43 3.16 -4.80
CA LEU A 56 -6.14 3.12 -4.12
C LEU A 56 -5.07 2.70 -5.13
N ARG A 57 -4.15 3.61 -5.45
CA ARG A 57 -2.95 3.27 -6.23
C ARG A 57 -1.83 2.91 -5.26
N LEU A 58 -1.16 1.78 -5.54
CA LEU A 58 0.01 1.28 -4.82
C LEU A 58 1.12 0.97 -5.83
N ASP A 59 2.14 1.78 -5.83
CA ASP A 59 3.33 1.53 -6.65
C ASP A 59 4.38 0.79 -5.82
N THR A 60 4.96 -0.27 -6.37
CA THR A 60 5.96 -1.08 -5.68
C THR A 60 7.18 -1.28 -6.56
N ARG A 61 8.33 -0.86 -6.06
CA ARG A 61 9.61 -1.05 -6.73
C ARG A 61 10.22 -2.39 -6.30
N ARG A 62 10.45 -3.26 -7.26
CA ARG A 62 11.00 -4.59 -7.01
C ARG A 62 12.33 -4.78 -7.75
N ILE A 63 13.37 -5.07 -7.00
CA ILE A 63 14.65 -5.48 -7.55
C ILE A 63 14.60 -7.02 -7.69
N PRO A 64 14.77 -7.59 -8.90
CA PRO A 64 14.82 -9.04 -9.06
C PRO A 64 15.93 -9.65 -8.18
N PRO A 65 15.65 -10.72 -7.41
CA PRO A 65 16.60 -11.31 -6.47
C PRO A 65 17.94 -11.72 -7.12
N ALA A 66 17.89 -12.21 -8.36
CA ALA A 66 19.08 -12.58 -9.12
C ALA A 66 19.98 -11.37 -9.44
N VAL A 67 19.37 -10.21 -9.75
CA VAL A 67 20.10 -8.96 -10.00
C VAL A 67 20.73 -8.47 -8.71
N LEU A 68 19.99 -8.43 -7.60
CA LEU A 68 20.54 -8.04 -6.30
C LEU A 68 21.72 -8.94 -5.90
N LYS A 69 21.54 -10.27 -6.00
CA LYS A 69 22.59 -11.25 -5.70
C LYS A 69 23.87 -11.00 -6.53
N LYS A 70 23.72 -10.77 -7.83
CA LYS A 70 24.84 -10.48 -8.74
C LYS A 70 25.63 -9.26 -8.25
N TYR A 71 24.98 -8.14 -8.02
CA TYR A 71 25.66 -6.90 -7.65
C TYR A 71 26.22 -6.91 -6.22
N VAL A 72 25.58 -7.60 -5.28
CA VAL A 72 26.13 -7.84 -3.94
C VAL A 72 27.40 -8.69 -4.03
N THR A 73 27.41 -9.75 -4.86
CA THR A 73 28.62 -10.58 -5.07
C THR A 73 29.77 -9.76 -5.64
N ILE A 74 29.50 -8.87 -6.60
CA ILE A 74 30.54 -7.98 -7.17
C ILE A 74 31.10 -7.07 -6.07
N ALA A 75 30.25 -6.41 -5.30
CA ALA A 75 30.65 -5.49 -4.23
C ALA A 75 31.49 -6.22 -3.15
N LEU A 76 31.09 -7.45 -2.78
CA LEU A 76 31.84 -8.24 -1.81
C LEU A 76 33.23 -8.64 -2.34
N ARG A 77 33.38 -9.02 -3.62
CA ARG A 77 34.66 -9.33 -4.23
C ARG A 77 35.59 -8.11 -4.28
N GLU A 78 35.05 -6.95 -4.60
CA GLU A 78 35.81 -5.69 -4.59
C GLU A 78 36.34 -5.37 -3.18
N GLU A 79 35.45 -5.53 -2.16
CA GLU A 79 35.84 -5.31 -0.76
C GLU A 79 36.88 -6.36 -0.27
N GLU A 80 36.75 -7.63 -0.67
CA GLU A 80 37.74 -8.67 -0.37
C GLU A 80 39.12 -8.31 -0.92
N GLY A 81 39.19 -7.73 -2.12
CA GLY A 81 40.45 -7.21 -2.68
C GLY A 81 41.07 -6.14 -1.79
N ARG A 82 40.25 -5.12 -1.40
CA ARG A 82 40.69 -4.01 -0.56
C ARG A 82 41.20 -4.45 0.82
N ILE A 83 40.46 -5.35 1.48
CA ILE A 83 40.87 -5.80 2.82
C ILE A 83 42.12 -6.68 2.79
N LYS A 84 42.37 -7.45 1.72
CA LYS A 84 43.60 -8.22 1.53
C LYS A 84 44.82 -7.29 1.41
N GLU A 85 44.71 -6.20 0.66
CA GLU A 85 45.74 -5.17 0.57
C GLU A 85 46.04 -4.53 1.94
N GLN A 86 45.04 -4.46 2.83
CA GLN A 86 45.19 -3.97 4.21
C GLN A 86 45.65 -5.04 5.21
N GLY A 87 45.98 -6.25 4.76
CA GLY A 87 46.41 -7.37 5.60
C GLY A 87 45.31 -8.04 6.42
N LYS A 88 44.03 -7.74 6.15
CA LYS A 88 42.87 -8.36 6.82
C LYS A 88 42.41 -9.60 6.04
N LYS A 89 41.96 -10.62 6.78
CA LYS A 89 41.53 -11.90 6.17
C LYS A 89 40.01 -12.00 5.90
N PHE A 90 39.16 -11.23 6.57
CA PHE A 90 37.73 -11.39 6.50
C PHE A 90 37.01 -10.05 6.52
N ILE A 91 35.89 -9.95 5.76
CA ILE A 91 34.95 -8.83 5.83
C ILE A 91 34.08 -9.05 7.08
N ALA A 92 33.99 -8.06 7.97
CA ALA A 92 33.09 -8.08 9.10
C ALA A 92 31.62 -8.20 8.65
N ARG A 93 30.78 -8.84 9.48
CA ARG A 93 29.35 -9.07 9.18
C ARG A 93 28.61 -7.76 8.92
N ASP A 94 28.86 -6.76 9.75
CA ASP A 94 28.20 -5.45 9.61
C ASP A 94 28.57 -4.78 8.29
N ARG A 95 29.86 -4.88 7.89
CA ARG A 95 30.31 -4.36 6.59
C ARG A 95 29.65 -5.06 5.40
N LYS A 96 29.41 -6.37 5.50
CA LYS A 96 28.66 -7.12 4.46
C LYS A 96 27.22 -6.63 4.36
N ASN A 97 26.57 -6.36 5.48
CA ASN A 97 25.19 -5.82 5.51
C ASN A 97 25.16 -4.40 4.91
N GLU A 98 26.07 -3.51 5.32
CA GLU A 98 26.20 -2.17 4.73
C GLU A 98 26.37 -2.21 3.20
N LEU A 99 27.25 -3.06 2.69
CA LEU A 99 27.46 -3.22 1.25
C LEU A 99 26.19 -3.69 0.54
N ARG A 100 25.45 -4.62 1.15
CA ARG A 100 24.18 -5.08 0.62
C ARG A 100 23.15 -3.97 0.56
N ASP A 101 23.03 -3.16 1.60
CA ASP A 101 22.09 -2.05 1.68
C ASP A 101 22.46 -0.94 0.69
N GLN A 102 23.76 -0.62 0.56
CA GLN A 102 24.25 0.33 -0.45
C GLN A 102 23.93 -0.15 -1.87
N VAL A 103 24.15 -1.44 -2.17
CA VAL A 103 23.81 -2.04 -3.46
C VAL A 103 22.32 -1.98 -3.71
N LYS A 104 21.48 -2.33 -2.69
CA LYS A 104 20.03 -2.25 -2.80
C LYS A 104 19.60 -0.82 -3.12
N LEU A 105 20.06 0.17 -2.37
CA LEU A 105 19.73 1.58 -2.57
C LEU A 105 20.10 2.07 -3.98
N ARG A 106 21.33 1.73 -4.45
CA ARG A 106 21.79 2.08 -5.79
C ARG A 106 20.94 1.44 -6.89
N LEU A 107 20.51 0.19 -6.69
CA LEU A 107 19.65 -0.51 -7.65
C LEU A 107 18.23 0.03 -7.63
N MET A 108 17.70 0.48 -6.48
CA MET A 108 16.36 1.07 -6.40
C MET A 108 16.18 2.24 -7.37
N GLY A 109 17.19 3.08 -7.55
CA GLY A 109 17.15 4.17 -8.55
C GLY A 109 17.18 3.73 -10.02
N ARG A 110 17.34 2.42 -10.30
CA ARG A 110 17.42 1.87 -11.68
C ARG A 110 16.17 1.09 -12.08
N PHE A 111 15.29 0.79 -11.16
CA PHE A 111 14.06 0.07 -11.42
C PHE A 111 12.88 1.01 -11.20
N LEU A 112 11.99 1.10 -12.18
CA LEU A 112 10.75 1.84 -12.05
C LEU A 112 9.80 1.09 -11.12
N PRO A 113 8.97 1.80 -10.34
CA PRO A 113 7.89 1.20 -9.58
C PRO A 113 6.86 0.55 -10.50
N ILE A 114 6.25 -0.51 -10.03
CA ILE A 114 5.17 -1.22 -10.75
C ILE A 114 3.86 -0.75 -10.12
N PRO A 115 3.00 -0.05 -10.88
CA PRO A 115 1.71 0.41 -10.38
C PRO A 115 0.71 -0.74 -10.26
N ALA A 116 -0.10 -0.67 -9.21
CA ALA A 116 -1.29 -1.50 -9.04
C ALA A 116 -2.42 -0.60 -8.53
N VAL A 117 -3.62 -0.78 -9.09
CA VAL A 117 -4.80 0.05 -8.77
C VAL A 117 -5.90 -0.86 -8.26
N PHE A 118 -6.58 -0.41 -7.20
CA PHE A 118 -7.64 -1.15 -6.54
C PHE A 118 -8.85 -0.24 -6.40
N ASP A 119 -9.91 -0.60 -7.07
CA ASP A 119 -11.14 0.17 -7.11
C ASP A 119 -11.83 0.18 -5.75
N VAL A 120 -12.40 1.32 -5.43
CA VAL A 120 -13.17 1.56 -4.20
C VAL A 120 -14.50 2.19 -4.58
N ALA A 121 -15.59 1.61 -4.07
CA ALA A 121 -16.92 2.18 -4.16
C ALA A 121 -17.50 2.32 -2.75
N TRP A 122 -17.81 3.53 -2.34
CA TRP A 122 -18.41 3.82 -1.05
C TRP A 122 -19.88 4.20 -1.24
N ALA A 123 -20.79 3.33 -0.79
CA ALA A 123 -22.24 3.58 -0.83
C ALA A 123 -22.61 4.61 0.24
N THR A 124 -23.16 5.75 -0.19
CA THR A 124 -23.43 6.90 0.68
C THR A 124 -24.66 6.76 1.55
N ASP A 125 -25.56 5.86 1.19
CA ASP A 125 -26.81 5.56 1.90
C ASP A 125 -26.64 4.52 3.01
N THR A 126 -25.79 3.50 2.76
CA THR A 126 -25.53 2.39 3.69
C THR A 126 -24.22 2.52 4.47
N ASN A 127 -23.36 3.45 4.09
CA ASN A 127 -21.98 3.58 4.58
C ASN A 127 -21.12 2.33 4.37
N ILE A 128 -21.46 1.47 3.40
CA ILE A 128 -20.66 0.30 3.05
C ILE A 128 -19.60 0.72 2.06
N VAL A 129 -18.37 0.32 2.34
CA VAL A 129 -17.21 0.54 1.48
C VAL A 129 -16.79 -0.79 0.85
N TYR A 130 -16.80 -0.84 -0.47
CA TYR A 130 -16.35 -1.98 -1.26
C TYR A 130 -14.93 -1.74 -1.75
N LEU A 131 -14.03 -2.71 -1.53
CA LEU A 131 -12.66 -2.70 -2.03
C LEU A 131 -12.47 -3.88 -2.98
N ALA A 132 -11.97 -3.62 -4.19
CA ALA A 132 -11.71 -4.66 -5.20
C ALA A 132 -10.42 -5.45 -4.91
N SER A 133 -10.33 -6.07 -3.73
CA SER A 133 -9.20 -6.91 -3.35
C SER A 133 -9.54 -7.88 -2.21
N THR A 134 -8.87 -9.05 -2.24
CA THR A 134 -8.92 -10.03 -1.14
C THR A 134 -7.56 -10.20 -0.44
N GLN A 135 -6.55 -9.41 -0.80
CA GLN A 135 -5.22 -9.49 -0.23
C GLN A 135 -5.18 -8.86 1.16
N THR A 136 -4.95 -9.64 2.21
CA THR A 136 -4.95 -9.18 3.61
C THR A 136 -4.07 -7.95 3.84
N LYS A 137 -2.82 -7.97 3.36
CA LYS A 137 -1.89 -6.83 3.52
C LYS A 137 -2.34 -5.56 2.80
N LEU A 138 -3.06 -5.70 1.70
CA LEU A 138 -3.64 -4.56 1.00
C LEU A 138 -4.86 -4.02 1.74
N ILE A 139 -5.70 -4.90 2.28
CA ILE A 139 -6.87 -4.52 3.09
C ILE A 139 -6.41 -3.74 4.32
N GLU A 140 -5.39 -4.21 5.02
CA GLU A 140 -4.79 -3.49 6.16
C GLU A 140 -4.26 -2.11 5.77
N LEU A 141 -3.51 -2.03 4.65
CA LEU A 141 -3.02 -0.75 4.12
C LEU A 141 -4.18 0.20 3.79
N PHE A 142 -5.20 -0.32 3.11
CA PHE A 142 -6.39 0.43 2.74
C PHE A 142 -7.13 0.96 3.97
N MET A 143 -7.41 0.13 4.97
CA MET A 143 -8.12 0.53 6.19
C MET A 143 -7.35 1.63 6.94
N ASN A 144 -6.03 1.48 7.08
CA ASN A 144 -5.18 2.48 7.72
C ASN A 144 -5.19 3.81 6.94
N HIS A 145 -5.06 3.75 5.61
CA HIS A 145 -5.05 4.94 4.77
C HIS A 145 -6.43 5.63 4.72
N PHE A 146 -7.50 4.84 4.73
CA PHE A 146 -8.87 5.32 4.81
C PHE A 146 -9.13 6.06 6.13
N THR A 147 -8.72 5.47 7.26
CA THR A 147 -8.82 6.10 8.57
C THR A 147 -8.03 7.41 8.63
N LEU A 148 -6.80 7.39 8.13
CA LEU A 148 -5.96 8.60 8.07
C LEU A 148 -6.58 9.72 7.23
N THR A 149 -7.24 9.36 6.13
CA THR A 149 -7.84 10.32 5.20
C THR A 149 -9.14 10.91 5.75
N PHE A 150 -10.03 10.07 6.26
CA PHE A 150 -11.41 10.45 6.54
C PHE A 150 -11.72 10.57 8.04
N ASP A 151 -10.79 10.14 8.91
CA ASP A 151 -11.00 10.01 10.36
C ASP A 151 -12.21 9.09 10.69
N LEU A 152 -12.35 8.03 9.90
CA LEU A 152 -13.38 7.01 10.05
C LEU A 152 -12.73 5.62 10.11
N HIS A 153 -13.20 4.80 11.04
CA HIS A 153 -12.77 3.41 11.15
C HIS A 153 -13.65 2.50 10.29
N LEU A 154 -12.99 1.59 9.57
CA LEU A 154 -13.66 0.54 8.82
C LEU A 154 -13.66 -0.75 9.62
N GLU A 155 -14.79 -1.42 9.66
CA GLU A 155 -14.93 -2.78 10.20
C GLU A 155 -15.13 -3.76 9.03
N PRO A 156 -14.32 -4.83 8.94
CA PRO A 156 -14.52 -5.84 7.91
C PRO A 156 -15.88 -6.50 8.04
N MET A 157 -16.66 -6.50 6.96
CA MET A 157 -17.96 -7.18 6.92
C MET A 157 -17.75 -8.69 6.77
N THR A 158 -17.44 -9.36 7.88
CA THR A 158 -17.38 -10.83 7.94
C THR A 158 -18.78 -11.43 8.01
N PRO A 159 -18.99 -12.70 7.66
CA PRO A 159 -20.27 -13.38 7.86
C PRO A 159 -20.76 -13.27 9.32
N TYR A 160 -19.85 -13.37 10.30
CA TYR A 160 -20.16 -13.20 11.71
C TYR A 160 -20.59 -11.77 12.04
N ALA A 161 -19.84 -10.74 11.58
CA ALA A 161 -20.21 -9.34 11.81
C ALA A 161 -21.56 -8.98 11.18
N LEU A 162 -21.83 -9.52 9.98
CA LEU A 162 -23.14 -9.37 9.34
C LEU A 162 -24.25 -10.05 10.15
N ALA A 163 -24.04 -11.29 10.59
CA ALA A 163 -24.97 -12.00 11.45
C ALA A 163 -25.23 -11.26 12.76
N ALA A 164 -24.17 -10.75 13.41
CA ALA A 164 -24.25 -9.96 14.64
C ALA A 164 -25.07 -8.66 14.48
N SER A 165 -25.03 -8.04 13.29
CA SER A 165 -25.83 -6.85 13.00
C SER A 165 -27.32 -7.14 12.75
N MET A 166 -27.68 -8.37 12.44
CA MET A 166 -29.02 -8.79 12.04
C MET A 166 -29.76 -9.63 13.11
N LEU A 167 -29.02 -10.24 14.04
CA LEU A 167 -29.56 -11.16 15.04
C LEU A 167 -29.76 -10.46 16.39
N ASP A 168 -30.74 -10.95 17.17
CA ASP A 168 -30.88 -10.58 18.56
C ASP A 168 -29.79 -11.21 19.44
N GLU A 169 -29.56 -10.67 20.64
CA GLU A 169 -28.51 -11.15 21.56
C GLU A 169 -28.62 -12.64 21.87
N LYS A 170 -29.84 -13.18 21.97
CA LYS A 170 -30.07 -14.58 22.30
C LYS A 170 -29.68 -15.51 21.16
N THR A 171 -29.91 -15.10 19.93
CA THR A 171 -29.54 -15.87 18.73
C THR A 171 -28.05 -15.74 18.44
N LEU A 172 -27.46 -14.59 18.72
CA LEU A 172 -26.02 -14.34 18.60
C LEU A 172 -25.22 -15.21 19.60
N ALA A 173 -25.68 -15.29 20.88
CA ALA A 173 -25.05 -16.16 21.89
C ALA A 173 -25.06 -17.64 21.46
N ARG A 174 -26.11 -18.09 20.76
CA ARG A 174 -26.15 -19.45 20.20
C ARG A 174 -25.23 -19.66 19.01
N LEU A 175 -24.91 -18.59 18.27
CA LEU A 175 -23.94 -18.63 17.19
C LEU A 175 -22.51 -18.73 17.74
N ASP A 176 -22.23 -18.07 18.86
CA ASP A 176 -20.93 -18.12 19.56
C ASP A 176 -20.65 -19.52 20.16
N ASP A 177 -21.71 -20.27 20.50
CA ASP A 177 -21.59 -21.65 21.03
C ASP A 177 -21.37 -22.72 19.93
N LEU A 178 -21.31 -22.33 18.64
CA LEU A 178 -21.16 -23.25 17.51
C LEU A 178 -19.69 -23.46 17.05
N GLU A 179 -18.70 -22.97 17.79
CA GLU A 179 -17.27 -23.24 17.53
C GLU A 179 -16.83 -24.64 17.98
#